data_e439c7f012d0934decbace1f5fd18306
#
_entry.id   e439c7f012d0934decbace1f5fd18306
#
_cell.length_a   1.000
_cell.length_b   1.000
_cell.length_c   1.000
_cell.angle_alpha   90.00
_cell.angle_beta   90.00
_cell.angle_gamma   90.00
#
_symmetry.space_group_name_H-M   'P 1'
#
loop_
_entity.id
_entity.type
_entity.pdbx_description
1 polymer ?
#
loop_
_entity_poly.entity_id
_entity_poly.type
_entity_poly.pdbx_seq_one_letter_code
_entity_poly.pdbx_strand_id
1 'polypeptide(L)'
;AGYYLALTTKDPLAALGVFFVAAILVIIGTYALFTAGSIAFLKLLRRNKRYYYKANHFTAVSGMIYRMKQNAVGLANICILSTMVLVLISMTVSLYMGMNDILSVRFPSPAKVEILSTNEETEQQVRQIIKDEAEKAGVTETSEITYHGAVLMAESKGTSFTLRPASDFSVFGICGMTLIPVDEYNQMEHQNVSLNEDEALLYCTDRTYGASQITINGTTYQIQKELKTLKAEPKNKAGTYGTFYVILPKLEQIRQFSEATKELALKNGQEEESAKAMTDVSYSIGFDLKGDKKSCKQALEAMQIKFGENTNINFESRILSEKSFYSLYGSFFFIGIYLGMMFVIATVLIIYYKQISEGYDDKERFKIMQKVGMSKREVKRAIHSQVLSVFFLPLGVAILHVAVAFPVMTKLLAVLNLANETLFAECTAVSVVVFAVFYAIVYGVTAKEYYRIVN
;
A
#
# COMPACT_ATOMS: atom_id res chain seq x y z
N ALA A 1 -8.89 2.68 -19.88
CA ALA A 1 -9.14 3.88 -19.06
C ALA A 1 -8.82 3.61 -17.59
N GLY A 2 -9.48 2.64 -16.88
CA GLY A 2 -9.28 2.37 -15.46
C GLY A 2 -7.82 2.09 -15.08
N TYR A 3 -7.13 1.22 -15.78
CA TYR A 3 -5.70 0.93 -15.55
C TYR A 3 -4.80 2.14 -15.83
N TYR A 4 -5.08 2.88 -16.91
CA TYR A 4 -4.31 4.09 -17.21
C TYR A 4 -4.42 5.11 -16.06
N LEU A 5 -5.63 5.35 -15.59
CA LEU A 5 -5.89 6.25 -14.46
C LEU A 5 -5.16 5.80 -13.19
N ALA A 6 -5.23 4.51 -12.87
CA ALA A 6 -4.59 3.94 -11.68
C ALA A 6 -3.04 3.98 -11.76
N LEU A 7 -2.46 3.69 -12.92
CA LEU A 7 -1.00 3.63 -13.09
C LEU A 7 -0.34 5.01 -13.21
N THR A 8 -1.06 6.01 -13.74
CA THR A 8 -0.53 7.37 -13.90
C THR A 8 -0.52 8.19 -12.61
N THR A 9 -1.31 7.81 -11.61
CA THR A 9 -1.34 8.50 -10.31
C THR A 9 -0.08 8.17 -9.52
N LYS A 10 0.76 9.19 -9.25
CA LYS A 10 2.05 9.01 -8.58
C LYS A 10 1.95 9.06 -7.05
N ASP A 11 1.08 9.92 -6.54
CA ASP A 11 0.88 10.18 -5.11
C ASP A 11 0.03 9.05 -4.47
N PRO A 12 0.47 8.44 -3.34
CA PRO A 12 -0.27 7.40 -2.64
C PRO A 12 -1.67 7.80 -2.18
N LEU A 13 -1.86 9.04 -1.68
CA LEU A 13 -3.18 9.53 -1.27
C LEU A 13 -4.10 9.79 -2.45
N ALA A 14 -3.59 10.39 -3.51
CA ALA A 14 -4.34 10.56 -4.74
C ALA A 14 -4.73 9.19 -5.34
N ALA A 15 -3.86 8.17 -5.20
CA ALA A 15 -4.14 6.80 -5.61
C ALA A 15 -5.33 6.21 -4.85
N LEU A 16 -5.50 6.51 -3.55
CA LEU A 16 -6.65 6.07 -2.77
C LEU A 16 -7.99 6.64 -3.32
N GLY A 17 -8.02 7.94 -3.63
CA GLY A 17 -9.22 8.59 -4.20
C GLY A 17 -9.58 8.08 -5.60
N VAL A 18 -8.55 7.84 -6.43
CA VAL A 18 -8.70 7.35 -7.81
C VAL A 18 -9.01 5.85 -7.86
N PHE A 19 -8.62 5.08 -6.85
CA PHE A 19 -8.75 3.62 -6.81
C PHE A 19 -10.19 3.15 -7.03
N PHE A 20 -11.17 3.74 -6.34
CA PHE A 20 -12.58 3.34 -6.48
C PHE A 20 -13.11 3.59 -7.87
N VAL A 21 -12.78 4.73 -8.48
CA VAL A 21 -13.19 5.06 -9.85
C VAL A 21 -12.51 4.09 -10.84
N ALA A 22 -11.24 3.82 -10.66
CA ALA A 22 -10.49 2.88 -11.48
C ALA A 22 -11.06 1.45 -11.36
N ALA A 23 -11.41 1.01 -10.14
CA ALA A 23 -12.02 -0.30 -9.90
C ALA A 23 -13.37 -0.45 -10.61
N ILE A 24 -14.24 0.56 -10.53
CA ILE A 24 -15.54 0.58 -11.25
C ILE A 24 -15.31 0.49 -12.76
N LEU A 25 -14.36 1.25 -13.30
CA LEU A 25 -14.04 1.22 -14.74
C LEU A 25 -13.48 -0.15 -15.17
N VAL A 26 -12.69 -0.82 -14.31
CA VAL A 26 -12.19 -2.18 -14.57
C VAL A 26 -13.32 -3.19 -14.53
N ILE A 27 -14.26 -3.09 -13.59
CA ILE A 27 -15.45 -3.94 -13.52
C ILE A 27 -16.29 -3.80 -14.81
N ILE A 28 -16.60 -2.57 -15.23
CA ILE A 28 -17.32 -2.32 -16.48
C ILE A 28 -16.54 -2.88 -17.69
N GLY A 29 -15.21 -2.66 -17.71
CA GLY A 29 -14.33 -3.19 -18.73
C GLY A 29 -14.32 -4.73 -18.78
N THR A 30 -14.41 -5.39 -17.62
CA THR A 30 -14.47 -6.85 -17.50
C THR A 30 -15.78 -7.39 -18.08
N TYR A 31 -16.92 -6.75 -17.80
CA TYR A 31 -18.19 -7.09 -18.46
C TYR A 31 -18.11 -6.91 -19.98
N ALA A 32 -17.57 -5.79 -20.46
CA ALA A 32 -17.38 -5.55 -21.88
C ALA A 32 -16.43 -6.57 -22.53
N LEU A 33 -15.37 -6.97 -21.84
CA LEU A 33 -14.42 -8.00 -22.30
C LEU A 33 -15.10 -9.35 -22.49
N PHE A 34 -15.89 -9.81 -21.52
CA PHE A 34 -16.56 -11.11 -21.62
C PHE A 34 -17.77 -11.08 -22.56
N THR A 35 -18.49 -9.97 -22.67
CA THR A 35 -19.67 -9.88 -23.55
C THR A 35 -19.30 -9.62 -25.01
N ALA A 36 -18.53 -8.59 -25.28
CA ALA A 36 -18.19 -8.18 -26.65
C ALA A 36 -16.79 -8.64 -27.08
N GLY A 37 -15.77 -8.48 -26.20
CA GLY A 37 -14.38 -8.76 -26.51
C GLY A 37 -14.11 -10.23 -26.82
N SER A 38 -14.65 -11.14 -26.01
CA SER A 38 -14.49 -12.59 -26.22
C SER A 38 -15.13 -13.07 -27.53
N ILE A 39 -16.32 -12.54 -27.86
CA ILE A 39 -17.00 -12.85 -29.12
C ILE A 39 -16.22 -12.28 -30.31
N ALA A 40 -15.71 -11.05 -30.21
CA ALA A 40 -14.89 -10.43 -31.25
C ALA A 40 -13.62 -11.25 -31.51
N PHE A 41 -12.92 -11.67 -30.46
CA PHE A 41 -11.72 -12.52 -30.54
C PHE A 41 -12.02 -13.87 -31.21
N LEU A 42 -13.07 -14.54 -30.80
CA LEU A 42 -13.47 -15.82 -31.42
C LEU A 42 -13.89 -15.67 -32.89
N LYS A 43 -14.56 -14.56 -33.26
CA LYS A 43 -14.84 -14.23 -34.65
C LYS A 43 -13.57 -13.97 -35.45
N LEU A 44 -12.55 -13.36 -34.85
CA LEU A 44 -11.26 -13.15 -35.47
C LEU A 44 -10.51 -14.46 -35.71
N LEU A 45 -10.53 -15.40 -34.74
CA LEU A 45 -10.03 -16.78 -34.92
C LEU A 45 -10.78 -17.51 -36.04
N ARG A 46 -12.08 -17.34 -36.14
CA ARG A 46 -12.89 -17.91 -37.21
C ARG A 46 -12.49 -17.38 -38.60
N ARG A 47 -12.03 -16.13 -38.70
CA ARG A 47 -11.53 -15.53 -39.97
C ARG A 47 -10.24 -16.21 -40.47
N ASN A 48 -9.44 -16.75 -39.57
CA ASN A 48 -8.22 -17.48 -39.95
C ASN A 48 -8.60 -18.89 -40.45
N LYS A 49 -8.79 -19.03 -41.77
CA LYS A 49 -9.23 -20.27 -42.40
C LYS A 49 -8.29 -21.44 -42.10
N ARG A 50 -6.96 -21.22 -42.05
CA ARG A 50 -5.97 -22.25 -41.79
C ARG A 50 -6.04 -22.83 -40.37
N TYR A 51 -6.51 -22.01 -39.41
CA TYR A 51 -6.74 -22.42 -38.01
C TYR A 51 -8.13 -23.05 -37.85
N TYR A 52 -9.17 -22.39 -38.40
CA TYR A 52 -10.56 -22.71 -38.15
C TYR A 52 -11.01 -24.04 -38.79
N TYR A 53 -10.56 -24.39 -40.00
CA TYR A 53 -10.99 -25.60 -40.70
C TYR A 53 -10.34 -26.90 -40.21
N LYS A 54 -9.52 -26.88 -39.16
CA LYS A 54 -9.12 -28.12 -38.49
C LYS A 54 -10.34 -28.66 -37.69
N ALA A 55 -10.68 -29.93 -37.85
CA ALA A 55 -11.91 -30.52 -37.28
C ALA A 55 -12.13 -30.19 -35.79
N ASN A 56 -11.07 -30.32 -34.99
CA ASN A 56 -11.15 -29.98 -33.54
C ASN A 56 -11.33 -28.51 -33.27
N HIS A 57 -10.78 -27.62 -34.11
CA HIS A 57 -10.88 -26.16 -33.92
C HIS A 57 -12.23 -25.62 -34.39
N PHE A 58 -12.80 -26.21 -35.45
CA PHE A 58 -14.12 -25.84 -35.96
C PHE A 58 -15.22 -26.01 -34.91
N THR A 59 -15.29 -27.20 -34.31
CA THR A 59 -16.27 -27.49 -33.26
C THR A 59 -16.02 -26.68 -31.99
N ALA A 60 -14.73 -26.49 -31.59
CA ALA A 60 -14.39 -25.72 -30.43
C ALA A 60 -14.75 -24.23 -30.58
N VAL A 61 -14.30 -23.57 -31.66
CA VAL A 61 -14.53 -22.13 -31.86
C VAL A 61 -16.02 -21.81 -32.06
N SER A 62 -16.74 -22.64 -32.86
CA SER A 62 -18.18 -22.44 -33.08
C SER A 62 -18.99 -22.64 -31.80
N GLY A 63 -18.67 -23.67 -31.01
CA GLY A 63 -19.30 -23.92 -29.72
C GLY A 63 -18.99 -22.82 -28.69
N MET A 64 -17.76 -22.33 -28.66
CA MET A 64 -17.36 -21.23 -27.75
C MET A 64 -18.04 -19.88 -28.09
N ILE A 65 -18.25 -19.54 -29.37
CA ILE A 65 -18.97 -18.33 -29.76
C ILE A 65 -20.39 -18.34 -29.17
N TYR A 66 -21.06 -19.48 -29.25
CA TYR A 66 -22.41 -19.61 -28.70
C TYR A 66 -22.40 -19.54 -27.16
N ARG A 67 -21.52 -20.28 -26.50
CA ARG A 67 -21.39 -20.29 -25.04
C ARG A 67 -21.04 -18.90 -24.49
N MET A 68 -20.09 -18.19 -25.12
CA MET A 68 -19.73 -16.84 -24.70
C MET A 68 -20.90 -15.87 -24.80
N LYS A 69 -21.73 -15.99 -25.85
CA LYS A 69 -22.92 -15.14 -25.98
C LYS A 69 -23.95 -15.38 -24.86
N GLN A 70 -24.13 -16.63 -24.43
CA GLN A 70 -25.09 -17.04 -23.40
C GLN A 70 -24.58 -16.80 -21.98
N ASN A 71 -23.26 -16.98 -21.74
CA ASN A 71 -22.69 -17.12 -20.41
C ASN A 71 -21.75 -15.96 -20.01
N ALA A 72 -21.60 -14.92 -20.84
CA ALA A 72 -20.66 -13.83 -20.66
C ALA A 72 -20.76 -13.15 -19.30
N VAL A 73 -21.96 -12.86 -18.84
CA VAL A 73 -22.21 -12.20 -17.56
C VAL A 73 -21.75 -13.09 -16.38
N GLY A 74 -22.09 -14.38 -16.41
CA GLY A 74 -21.65 -15.31 -15.37
C GLY A 74 -20.11 -15.46 -15.30
N LEU A 75 -19.43 -15.47 -16.46
CA LEU A 75 -17.97 -15.52 -16.55
C LEU A 75 -17.32 -14.22 -16.04
N ALA A 76 -17.92 -13.07 -16.36
CA ALA A 76 -17.48 -11.79 -15.83
C ALA A 76 -17.61 -11.75 -14.31
N ASN A 77 -18.73 -12.21 -13.75
CA ASN A 77 -18.93 -12.29 -12.30
C ASN A 77 -17.90 -13.18 -11.63
N ILE A 78 -17.62 -14.36 -12.17
CA ILE A 78 -16.56 -15.26 -11.65
C ILE A 78 -15.20 -14.57 -11.69
N CYS A 79 -14.88 -13.88 -12.78
CA CYS A 79 -13.61 -13.13 -12.91
C CYS A 79 -13.51 -12.02 -11.86
N ILE A 80 -14.56 -11.20 -11.70
CA ILE A 80 -14.58 -10.08 -10.75
C ILE A 80 -14.44 -10.59 -9.31
N LEU A 81 -15.25 -11.61 -8.92
CA LEU A 81 -15.18 -12.20 -7.59
C LEU A 81 -13.81 -12.83 -7.32
N SER A 82 -13.25 -13.57 -8.30
CA SER A 82 -11.90 -14.14 -8.18
C SER A 82 -10.84 -13.05 -8.01
N THR A 83 -10.94 -11.95 -8.75
CA THR A 83 -10.03 -10.79 -8.60
C THR A 83 -10.17 -10.18 -7.21
N MET A 84 -11.39 -10.00 -6.70
CA MET A 84 -11.64 -9.48 -5.35
C MET A 84 -11.02 -10.38 -4.27
N VAL A 85 -11.19 -11.70 -4.38
CA VAL A 85 -10.56 -12.67 -3.46
C VAL A 85 -9.05 -12.50 -3.46
N LEU A 86 -8.43 -12.52 -4.64
CA LEU A 86 -6.98 -12.42 -4.78
C LEU A 86 -6.45 -11.10 -4.23
N VAL A 87 -7.10 -9.97 -4.53
CA VAL A 87 -6.70 -8.64 -4.01
C VAL A 87 -6.83 -8.60 -2.49
N LEU A 88 -7.99 -8.97 -1.94
CA LEU A 88 -8.23 -8.92 -0.49
C LEU A 88 -7.26 -9.81 0.29
N ILE A 89 -7.11 -11.08 -0.12
CA ILE A 89 -6.23 -12.02 0.57
C ILE A 89 -4.78 -11.57 0.44
N SER A 90 -4.32 -11.20 -0.75
CA SER A 90 -2.94 -10.77 -0.96
C SER A 90 -2.60 -9.56 -0.09
N MET A 91 -3.46 -8.52 -0.06
CA MET A 91 -3.20 -7.32 0.72
C MET A 91 -3.25 -7.60 2.24
N THR A 92 -4.27 -8.29 2.72
CA THR A 92 -4.45 -8.50 4.17
C THR A 92 -3.42 -9.47 4.75
N VAL A 93 -3.05 -10.52 4.00
CA VAL A 93 -1.95 -11.43 4.37
C VAL A 93 -0.63 -10.67 4.42
N SER A 94 -0.35 -9.82 3.41
CA SER A 94 0.88 -9.03 3.36
C SER A 94 0.98 -8.04 4.51
N LEU A 95 -0.11 -7.36 4.89
CA LEU A 95 -0.15 -6.47 6.05
C LEU A 95 0.15 -7.22 7.35
N TYR A 96 -0.43 -8.40 7.52
CA TYR A 96 -0.20 -9.21 8.72
C TYR A 96 1.22 -9.77 8.79
N MET A 97 1.74 -10.30 7.68
CA MET A 97 3.10 -10.84 7.59
C MET A 97 4.16 -9.73 7.68
N GLY A 98 3.86 -8.55 7.13
CA GLY A 98 4.73 -7.38 7.12
C GLY A 98 4.69 -6.53 8.40
N MET A 99 4.06 -6.99 9.48
CA MET A 99 3.89 -6.22 10.72
C MET A 99 5.20 -5.68 11.29
N ASN A 100 6.26 -6.49 11.29
CA ASN A 100 7.57 -6.05 11.77
C ASN A 100 8.16 -4.94 10.89
N ASP A 101 7.97 -5.02 9.57
CA ASP A 101 8.42 -3.99 8.64
C ASP A 101 7.63 -2.70 8.86
N ILE A 102 6.30 -2.80 9.03
CA ILE A 102 5.42 -1.68 9.34
C ILE A 102 5.87 -0.98 10.63
N LEU A 103 6.10 -1.76 11.70
CA LEU A 103 6.55 -1.21 12.98
C LEU A 103 7.94 -0.57 12.87
N SER A 104 8.87 -1.13 12.09
CA SER A 104 10.20 -0.56 11.90
C SER A 104 10.18 0.74 11.07
N VAL A 105 9.28 0.84 10.11
CA VAL A 105 9.06 2.06 9.32
C VAL A 105 8.37 3.15 10.13
N ARG A 106 7.36 2.77 10.96
CA ARG A 106 6.63 3.75 11.79
C ARG A 106 7.45 4.27 12.96
N PHE A 107 8.31 3.42 13.52
CA PHE A 107 9.16 3.73 14.68
C PHE A 107 10.64 3.56 14.30
N PRO A 108 11.27 4.58 13.68
CA PRO A 108 12.69 4.57 13.34
C PRO A 108 13.58 4.37 14.56
N SER A 109 13.25 5.06 15.64
CA SER A 109 13.80 4.80 16.98
C SER A 109 12.81 3.97 17.79
N PRO A 110 13.28 2.94 18.54
CA PRO A 110 12.40 2.10 19.37
C PRO A 110 11.59 2.88 20.41
N ALA A 111 12.13 3.98 20.89
CA ALA A 111 11.45 4.99 21.69
C ALA A 111 11.85 6.40 21.20
N LYS A 112 10.89 7.32 21.18
CA LYS A 112 11.11 8.73 20.81
C LYS A 112 10.35 9.64 21.77
N VAL A 113 11.04 10.65 22.27
CA VAL A 113 10.46 11.80 22.97
C VAL A 113 10.63 13.01 22.07
N GLU A 114 9.57 13.80 21.91
CA GLU A 114 9.61 15.07 21.18
C GLU A 114 9.02 16.16 22.06
N ILE A 115 9.82 17.18 22.34
CA ILE A 115 9.43 18.36 23.09
C ILE A 115 9.05 19.43 22.08
N LEU A 116 7.76 19.75 21.99
CA LEU A 116 7.18 20.59 20.91
C LEU A 116 7.62 22.06 20.99
N SER A 117 7.82 22.60 22.18
CA SER A 117 8.34 23.96 22.39
C SER A 117 9.44 23.85 23.45
N THR A 118 10.68 23.83 22.99
CA THR A 118 11.81 23.39 23.83
C THR A 118 12.46 24.56 24.57
N ASN A 119 12.98 24.24 25.77
CA ASN A 119 13.93 25.04 26.53
C ASN A 119 14.90 24.11 27.25
N GLU A 120 16.08 24.60 27.61
CA GLU A 120 17.14 23.80 28.24
C GLU A 120 16.69 23.08 29.53
N GLU A 121 15.84 23.71 30.33
CA GLU A 121 15.33 23.12 31.56
C GLU A 121 14.46 21.88 31.30
N THR A 122 13.52 21.99 30.35
CA THR A 122 12.64 20.88 29.93
C THR A 122 13.45 19.75 29.30
N GLU A 123 14.45 20.07 28.48
CA GLU A 123 15.34 19.07 27.89
C GLU A 123 16.10 18.27 28.95
N GLN A 124 16.67 18.97 29.93
CA GLN A 124 17.38 18.31 31.04
C GLN A 124 16.44 17.47 31.91
N GLN A 125 15.23 17.94 32.19
CA GLN A 125 14.22 17.20 32.93
C GLN A 125 13.82 15.91 32.18
N VAL A 126 13.58 15.98 30.89
CA VAL A 126 13.25 14.81 30.06
C VAL A 126 14.38 13.79 30.05
N ARG A 127 15.62 14.23 29.85
CA ARG A 127 16.80 13.35 29.92
C ARG A 127 16.96 12.69 31.29
N GLN A 128 16.71 13.43 32.35
CA GLN A 128 16.78 12.88 33.70
C GLN A 128 15.69 11.83 33.94
N ILE A 129 14.46 12.06 33.47
CA ILE A 129 13.36 11.09 33.55
C ILE A 129 13.73 9.80 32.79
N ILE A 130 14.25 9.90 31.58
CA ILE A 130 14.68 8.72 30.79
C ILE A 130 15.70 7.91 31.58
N LYS A 131 16.72 8.55 32.08
CA LYS A 131 17.80 7.92 32.86
C LYS A 131 17.27 7.26 34.12
N ASP A 132 16.50 7.99 34.93
CA ASP A 132 15.98 7.50 36.22
C ASP A 132 15.05 6.29 36.03
N GLU A 133 14.18 6.30 35.04
CA GLU A 133 13.24 5.19 34.81
C GLU A 133 13.95 3.97 34.18
N ALA A 134 15.00 4.19 33.39
CA ALA A 134 15.84 3.11 32.87
C ALA A 134 16.64 2.44 34.02
N GLU A 135 17.25 3.24 34.90
CA GLU A 135 18.02 2.74 36.07
C GLU A 135 17.10 1.97 37.05
N LYS A 136 15.89 2.47 37.36
CA LYS A 136 14.91 1.80 38.24
C LYS A 136 14.48 0.45 37.71
N ALA A 137 14.35 0.32 36.38
CA ALA A 137 13.97 -0.92 35.73
C ALA A 137 15.16 -1.87 35.49
N GLY A 138 16.40 -1.44 35.77
CA GLY A 138 17.60 -2.21 35.54
C GLY A 138 17.93 -2.40 34.04
N VAL A 139 17.55 -1.44 33.21
CA VAL A 139 17.82 -1.43 31.77
C VAL A 139 18.78 -0.30 31.41
N THR A 140 19.47 -0.42 30.28
CA THR A 140 20.48 0.55 29.85
C THR A 140 20.00 1.25 28.58
N GLU A 141 20.06 2.58 28.55
CA GLU A 141 19.81 3.37 27.35
C GLU A 141 20.95 3.19 26.33
N THR A 142 20.60 3.07 25.08
CA THR A 142 21.53 2.90 23.95
C THR A 142 21.05 3.64 22.72
N SER A 143 21.96 3.89 21.78
CA SER A 143 21.64 4.42 20.43
C SER A 143 20.90 5.74 20.44
N GLU A 144 21.32 6.68 21.31
CA GLU A 144 20.70 8.00 21.39
C GLU A 144 20.92 8.80 20.10
N ILE A 145 19.83 9.33 19.56
CA ILE A 145 19.81 10.27 18.42
C ILE A 145 19.06 11.51 18.88
N THR A 146 19.73 12.66 18.88
CA THR A 146 19.13 13.92 19.31
C THR A 146 19.30 15.00 18.28
N TYR A 147 18.26 15.82 18.09
CA TYR A 147 18.35 17.00 17.23
C TYR A 147 17.22 17.98 17.54
N HIS A 148 17.52 19.27 17.33
CA HIS A 148 16.51 20.31 17.21
C HIS A 148 16.05 20.38 15.77
N GLY A 149 14.76 20.67 15.56
CA GLY A 149 14.24 20.81 14.22
C GLY A 149 12.84 21.40 14.23
N ALA A 150 12.40 21.87 13.06
CA ALA A 150 11.03 22.29 12.86
C ALA A 150 10.38 21.39 11.81
N VAL A 151 9.18 20.88 12.11
CA VAL A 151 8.37 20.11 11.17
C VAL A 151 7.32 21.02 10.59
N LEU A 152 7.44 21.34 9.31
CA LEU A 152 6.61 22.29 8.60
C LEU A 152 5.85 21.57 7.46
N MET A 153 4.68 22.12 7.11
CA MET A 153 3.94 21.70 5.92
C MET A 153 4.17 22.69 4.80
N ALA A 154 4.38 22.18 3.58
CA ALA A 154 4.61 23.04 2.42
C ALA A 154 3.88 22.50 1.18
N GLU A 155 3.42 23.40 0.32
CA GLU A 155 2.96 23.08 -1.04
C GLU A 155 4.16 23.08 -1.98
N SER A 156 4.41 21.96 -2.67
CA SER A 156 5.51 21.80 -3.62
C SER A 156 5.06 22.14 -5.04
N LYS A 157 5.76 23.08 -5.69
CA LYS A 157 5.66 23.40 -7.12
C LYS A 157 7.05 23.36 -7.76
N GLY A 158 7.42 22.19 -8.25
CA GLY A 158 8.77 21.97 -8.78
C GLY A 158 9.82 22.08 -7.67
N THR A 159 10.72 23.06 -7.75
CA THR A 159 11.76 23.32 -6.74
C THR A 159 11.34 24.36 -5.70
N SER A 160 10.13 24.92 -5.80
CA SER A 160 9.60 25.93 -4.88
C SER A 160 8.62 25.30 -3.90
N PHE A 161 8.80 25.60 -2.62
CA PHE A 161 8.01 25.14 -1.49
C PHE A 161 7.43 26.33 -0.77
N THR A 162 6.10 26.45 -0.79
CA THR A 162 5.37 27.51 -0.09
C THR A 162 4.83 26.96 1.22
N LEU A 163 5.19 27.57 2.34
CA LEU A 163 4.75 27.14 3.67
C LEU A 163 3.22 27.21 3.80
N ARG A 164 2.65 26.23 4.50
CA ARG A 164 1.21 26.10 4.75
C ARG A 164 0.97 25.85 6.24
N PRO A 165 -0.16 26.34 6.80
CA PRO A 165 -0.57 25.94 8.14
C PRO A 165 -0.83 24.43 8.21
N ALA A 166 -0.52 23.81 9.33
CA ALA A 166 -0.76 22.39 9.54
C ALA A 166 -2.25 21.99 9.47
N SER A 167 -3.16 22.95 9.61
CA SER A 167 -4.62 22.80 9.46
C SER A 167 -5.12 22.81 8.01
N ASP A 168 -4.26 23.07 7.03
CA ASP A 168 -4.64 23.05 5.61
C ASP A 168 -4.58 21.62 5.07
N PHE A 169 -5.71 20.94 5.10
CA PHE A 169 -5.88 19.56 4.62
C PHE A 169 -6.09 19.44 3.10
N SER A 170 -5.62 20.37 2.29
CA SER A 170 -5.69 20.22 0.84
C SER A 170 -4.84 19.03 0.39
N VAL A 171 -5.47 18.05 -0.28
CA VAL A 171 -4.92 16.70 -0.51
C VAL A 171 -3.85 16.65 -1.62
N PHE A 172 -3.69 17.73 -2.40
CA PHE A 172 -2.80 17.72 -3.58
C PHE A 172 -1.60 18.65 -3.40
N GLY A 173 -0.40 18.08 -3.54
CA GLY A 173 0.86 18.84 -3.58
C GLY A 173 1.43 19.25 -2.23
N ILE A 174 0.84 18.79 -1.11
CA ILE A 174 1.39 19.02 0.22
C ILE A 174 2.51 18.00 0.51
N CYS A 175 3.57 18.47 1.13
CA CYS A 175 4.68 17.67 1.64
C CYS A 175 5.04 18.10 3.07
N GLY A 176 5.56 17.14 3.83
CA GLY A 176 6.21 17.44 5.10
C GLY A 176 7.65 17.93 4.85
N MET A 177 8.09 18.90 5.62
CA MET A 177 9.45 19.42 5.58
C MET A 177 9.99 19.47 7.00
N THR A 178 11.06 18.73 7.27
CA THR A 178 11.78 18.77 8.54
C THR A 178 13.08 19.51 8.34
N LEU A 179 13.26 20.62 9.05
CA LEU A 179 14.46 21.45 9.00
C LEU A 179 15.34 21.10 10.19
N ILE A 180 16.64 20.83 9.96
CA ILE A 180 17.62 20.45 10.98
C ILE A 180 18.87 21.31 10.80
N PRO A 181 19.51 21.83 11.87
CA PRO A 181 20.78 22.56 11.76
C PRO A 181 21.95 21.61 11.45
N VAL A 182 22.92 22.11 10.68
CA VAL A 182 24.07 21.29 10.22
C VAL A 182 24.94 20.79 11.37
N ASP A 183 25.05 21.53 12.45
CA ASP A 183 25.84 21.11 13.61
C ASP A 183 25.27 19.86 14.26
N GLU A 184 23.96 19.77 14.38
CA GLU A 184 23.27 18.61 14.93
C GLU A 184 23.23 17.44 13.94
N TYR A 185 23.09 17.73 12.65
CA TYR A 185 23.28 16.71 11.61
C TYR A 185 24.68 16.08 11.72
N ASN A 186 25.73 16.92 11.90
CA ASN A 186 27.08 16.44 12.02
C ASN A 186 27.28 15.57 13.28
N GLN A 187 26.67 15.93 14.41
CA GLN A 187 26.70 15.11 15.63
C GLN A 187 25.99 13.77 15.43
N MET A 188 24.78 13.80 14.87
CA MET A 188 23.95 12.61 14.64
C MET A 188 24.59 11.63 13.65
N GLU A 189 25.14 12.12 12.54
CA GLU A 189 25.70 11.30 11.47
C GLU A 189 27.20 11.03 11.61
N HIS A 190 27.86 11.62 12.63
CA HIS A 190 29.32 11.59 12.80
C HIS A 190 30.05 12.11 11.55
N GLN A 191 29.56 13.22 11.02
CA GLN A 191 30.11 13.92 9.85
C GLN A 191 30.74 15.26 10.29
N ASN A 192 31.41 15.91 9.36
CA ASN A 192 31.97 17.25 9.56
C ASN A 192 31.74 18.09 8.29
N VAL A 193 30.44 18.34 8.00
CA VAL A 193 30.02 19.14 6.84
C VAL A 193 29.92 20.60 7.26
N SER A 194 30.40 21.50 6.41
CA SER A 194 30.22 22.96 6.55
C SER A 194 29.33 23.43 5.38
N LEU A 195 28.38 24.30 5.71
CA LEU A 195 27.46 24.91 4.77
C LEU A 195 27.62 26.44 4.80
N ASN A 196 27.63 27.08 3.66
CA ASN A 196 27.47 28.53 3.54
C ASN A 196 26.02 28.93 3.84
N GLU A 197 25.74 30.22 4.04
CA GLU A 197 24.40 30.71 4.41
C GLU A 197 23.31 30.41 3.39
N ASP A 198 23.68 30.22 2.13
CA ASP A 198 22.80 29.91 0.98
C ASP A 198 22.89 28.45 0.53
N GLU A 199 23.52 27.56 1.31
CA GLU A 199 23.66 26.15 0.99
C GLU A 199 22.80 25.27 1.91
N ALA A 200 22.42 24.08 1.42
CA ALA A 200 21.68 23.07 2.18
C ALA A 200 22.10 21.66 1.77
N LEU A 201 21.90 20.68 2.67
CA LEU A 201 21.80 19.26 2.29
C LEU A 201 20.31 18.87 2.24
N LEU A 202 19.99 17.96 1.37
CA LEU A 202 18.62 17.51 1.19
C LEU A 202 18.52 15.99 1.28
N TYR A 203 17.52 15.49 2.02
CA TYR A 203 17.15 14.09 2.02
C TYR A 203 15.66 13.97 1.73
N CYS A 204 15.31 13.13 0.73
CA CYS A 204 13.92 12.82 0.40
C CYS A 204 13.63 11.37 0.76
N THR A 205 12.50 11.12 1.42
CA THR A 205 12.13 9.78 1.91
C THR A 205 11.61 8.87 0.82
N ASP A 206 10.96 9.43 -0.21
CA ASP A 206 10.17 8.70 -1.22
C ASP A 206 10.74 8.74 -2.65
N ARG A 207 11.69 9.65 -2.93
CA ARG A 207 12.21 9.86 -4.28
C ARG A 207 13.61 10.48 -4.30
N THR A 208 14.21 10.54 -5.46
CA THR A 208 15.35 11.38 -5.75
C THR A 208 14.86 12.76 -6.17
N TYR A 209 15.38 13.81 -5.56
CA TYR A 209 15.00 15.19 -5.85
C TYR A 209 15.55 15.66 -7.20
N GLY A 210 16.86 15.44 -7.43
CA GLY A 210 17.51 15.62 -8.72
C GLY A 210 17.72 17.06 -9.19
N ALA A 211 17.37 18.07 -8.39
CA ALA A 211 17.62 19.48 -8.68
C ALA A 211 18.80 20.01 -7.86
N SER A 212 19.46 21.07 -8.36
CA SER A 212 20.60 21.70 -7.69
C SER A 212 20.22 22.77 -6.67
N GLN A 213 18.95 23.15 -6.59
CA GLN A 213 18.48 24.20 -5.69
C GLN A 213 17.09 23.87 -5.13
N ILE A 214 16.79 24.41 -3.95
CA ILE A 214 15.49 24.38 -3.30
C ILE A 214 15.10 25.77 -2.84
N THR A 215 13.87 26.19 -3.11
CA THR A 215 13.34 27.49 -2.65
C THR A 215 12.28 27.24 -1.59
N ILE A 216 12.48 27.72 -0.37
CA ILE A 216 11.56 27.58 0.75
C ILE A 216 11.04 28.96 1.10
N ASN A 217 9.73 29.17 0.93
CA ASN A 217 9.03 30.43 1.23
C ASN A 217 9.74 31.67 0.65
N GLY A 218 10.25 31.58 -0.59
CA GLY A 218 10.96 32.65 -1.28
C GLY A 218 12.48 32.70 -1.06
N THR A 219 13.04 31.98 -0.08
CA THR A 219 14.48 31.88 0.14
C THR A 219 15.04 30.68 -0.61
N THR A 220 16.07 30.92 -1.45
CA THR A 220 16.67 29.86 -2.28
C THR A 220 17.98 29.36 -1.68
N TYR A 221 18.13 28.05 -1.56
CA TYR A 221 19.34 27.36 -1.13
C TYR A 221 19.91 26.52 -2.26
N GLN A 222 21.23 26.52 -2.41
CA GLN A 222 21.94 25.60 -3.30
C GLN A 222 22.11 24.24 -2.59
N ILE A 223 21.75 23.16 -3.24
CA ILE A 223 21.90 21.84 -2.67
C ILE A 223 23.33 21.36 -2.88
N GLN A 224 24.14 21.40 -1.82
CA GLN A 224 25.51 20.92 -1.83
C GLN A 224 25.55 19.40 -2.08
N LYS A 225 24.58 18.67 -1.47
CA LYS A 225 24.49 17.20 -1.60
C LYS A 225 23.07 16.73 -1.32
N GLU A 226 22.56 15.81 -2.17
CA GLU A 226 21.41 14.99 -1.86
C GLU A 226 21.85 13.74 -1.10
N LEU A 227 21.34 13.59 0.13
CA LEU A 227 21.69 12.49 1.03
C LEU A 227 20.97 11.21 0.61
N LYS A 228 21.64 10.09 0.76
CA LYS A 228 21.05 8.76 0.48
C LYS A 228 20.38 8.14 1.69
N THR A 229 20.78 8.50 2.89
CA THR A 229 20.28 7.99 4.17
C THR A 229 20.33 9.09 5.19
N LEU A 230 19.47 9.02 6.20
CA LEU A 230 19.46 9.86 7.38
C LEU A 230 19.10 8.99 8.59
N LYS A 231 19.87 9.02 9.68
CA LYS A 231 19.61 8.20 10.86
C LYS A 231 18.27 8.52 11.53
N ALA A 232 17.89 9.79 11.52
CA ALA A 232 16.61 10.24 12.06
C ALA A 232 15.40 9.66 11.33
N GLU A 233 15.57 9.23 10.05
CA GLU A 233 14.48 8.76 9.22
C GLU A 233 14.94 7.73 8.20
N PRO A 234 14.57 6.45 8.31
CA PRO A 234 14.96 5.42 7.37
C PRO A 234 14.36 5.67 5.98
N LYS A 235 15.08 5.25 4.94
CA LYS A 235 14.57 5.19 3.57
C LYS A 235 13.31 4.33 3.51
N ASN A 236 12.42 4.71 2.60
CA ASN A 236 11.15 4.01 2.33
C ASN A 236 10.10 4.19 3.43
N LYS A 237 10.14 5.29 4.18
CA LYS A 237 8.95 5.69 4.90
C LYS A 237 7.90 6.05 3.86
N ALA A 238 7.00 5.14 3.62
CA ALA A 238 5.77 5.38 2.90
C ALA A 238 4.92 6.32 3.77
N GLY A 239 5.25 7.60 3.72
CA GLY A 239 4.44 8.63 4.36
C GLY A 239 3.21 8.91 3.52
N THR A 240 2.17 9.37 4.17
CA THR A 240 0.97 9.92 3.51
C THR A 240 1.34 11.08 2.59
N TYR A 241 2.47 11.73 2.87
CA TYR A 241 3.08 12.83 2.12
C TYR A 241 4.56 12.56 1.94
N GLY A 242 5.14 12.95 0.78
CA GLY A 242 6.58 13.01 0.62
C GLY A 242 7.18 13.90 1.72
N THR A 243 8.19 13.41 2.40
CA THR A 243 8.87 14.17 3.44
C THR A 243 10.27 14.56 2.99
N PHE A 244 10.57 15.84 3.13
CA PHE A 244 11.86 16.43 2.86
C PHE A 244 12.57 16.77 4.17
N TYR A 245 13.76 16.29 4.35
CA TYR A 245 14.66 16.74 5.41
C TYR A 245 15.65 17.70 4.79
N VAL A 246 15.63 18.94 5.24
CA VAL A 246 16.53 20.00 4.76
C VAL A 246 17.47 20.37 5.89
N ILE A 247 18.77 20.15 5.67
CA ILE A 247 19.80 20.51 6.63
C ILE A 247 20.26 21.92 6.28
N LEU A 248 20.06 22.85 7.22
CA LEU A 248 20.38 24.27 7.07
C LEU A 248 21.60 24.67 7.90
N PRO A 249 22.31 25.74 7.52
CA PRO A 249 23.53 26.19 8.21
C PRO A 249 23.32 26.54 9.69
N LYS A 250 22.20 27.18 10.03
CA LYS A 250 21.97 27.77 11.37
C LYS A 250 20.55 27.51 11.87
N LEU A 251 20.43 27.27 13.18
CA LEU A 251 19.13 27.15 13.86
C LEU A 251 18.26 28.41 13.69
N GLU A 252 18.89 29.59 13.60
CA GLU A 252 18.18 30.86 13.42
C GLU A 252 17.35 30.90 12.12
N GLN A 253 17.89 30.35 11.04
CA GLN A 253 17.13 30.25 9.76
C GLN A 253 15.90 29.36 9.90
N ILE A 254 16.01 28.28 10.69
CA ILE A 254 14.89 27.39 10.99
C ILE A 254 13.82 28.10 11.78
N ARG A 255 14.21 28.88 12.80
CA ARG A 255 13.29 29.71 13.60
C ARG A 255 12.53 30.71 12.76
N GLN A 256 13.17 31.34 11.77
CA GLN A 256 12.50 32.28 10.84
C GLN A 256 11.37 31.59 10.05
N PHE A 257 11.59 30.35 9.55
CA PHE A 257 10.55 29.59 8.87
C PHE A 257 9.44 29.14 9.83
N SER A 258 9.79 28.76 11.05
CA SER A 258 8.87 28.45 12.14
C SER A 258 7.93 29.63 12.42
N GLU A 259 8.47 30.82 12.68
CA GLU A 259 7.68 32.05 12.94
C GLU A 259 6.80 32.42 11.74
N ALA A 260 7.33 32.34 10.51
CA ALA A 260 6.53 32.59 9.31
C ALA A 260 5.34 31.66 9.19
N THR A 261 5.51 30.37 9.55
CA THR A 261 4.42 29.38 9.52
C THR A 261 3.42 29.64 10.64
N LYS A 262 3.88 30.04 11.82
CA LYS A 262 3.02 30.43 12.96
C LYS A 262 2.16 31.63 12.61
N GLU A 263 2.73 32.67 12.00
CA GLU A 263 1.96 33.83 11.52
C GLU A 263 0.87 33.41 10.50
N LEU A 264 1.17 32.51 9.61
CA LEU A 264 0.19 31.96 8.66
C LEU A 264 -0.94 31.22 9.37
N ALA A 265 -0.60 30.43 10.40
CA ALA A 265 -1.57 29.69 11.19
C ALA A 265 -2.52 30.63 11.95
N LEU A 266 -1.98 31.67 12.58
CA LEU A 266 -2.76 32.69 13.27
C LEU A 266 -3.67 33.48 12.32
N LYS A 267 -3.18 33.89 11.15
CA LYS A 267 -3.98 34.54 10.09
C LYS A 267 -5.15 33.66 9.60
N ASN A 268 -5.00 32.31 9.66
CA ASN A 268 -6.06 31.36 9.33
C ASN A 268 -6.98 31.02 10.51
N GLY A 269 -6.87 31.76 11.64
CA GLY A 269 -7.77 31.61 12.78
C GLY A 269 -7.43 30.48 13.74
N GLN A 270 -6.20 29.93 13.70
CA GLN A 270 -5.75 28.98 14.74
C GLN A 270 -5.47 29.70 16.05
N GLU A 271 -5.73 29.01 17.17
CA GLU A 271 -5.37 29.50 18.50
C GLU A 271 -3.84 29.57 18.66
N GLU A 272 -3.33 30.60 19.35
CA GLU A 272 -1.90 30.90 19.47
C GLU A 272 -1.12 29.70 20.07
N GLU A 273 -1.65 29.06 21.10
CA GLU A 273 -1.00 27.91 21.75
C GLU A 273 -0.90 26.71 20.81
N SER A 274 -1.96 26.42 20.07
CA SER A 274 -1.97 25.36 19.06
C SER A 274 -1.03 25.67 17.88
N ALA A 275 -1.03 26.90 17.40
CA ALA A 275 -0.13 27.34 16.33
C ALA A 275 1.33 27.21 16.76
N LYS A 276 1.66 27.64 17.99
CA LYS A 276 3.00 27.52 18.56
C LYS A 276 3.43 26.07 18.68
N ALA A 277 2.61 25.20 19.25
CA ALA A 277 2.94 23.78 19.43
C ALA A 277 3.21 23.04 18.10
N MET A 278 2.56 23.47 17.01
CA MET A 278 2.69 22.83 15.69
C MET A 278 3.84 23.39 14.83
N THR A 279 4.35 24.57 15.13
CA THR A 279 5.31 25.24 14.26
C THR A 279 6.64 25.58 14.93
N ASP A 280 6.70 25.55 16.26
CA ASP A 280 7.91 25.90 17.01
C ASP A 280 9.04 24.90 16.77
N VAL A 281 10.26 25.30 17.07
CA VAL A 281 11.41 24.37 17.06
C VAL A 281 11.20 23.34 18.15
N SER A 282 11.13 22.09 17.77
CA SER A 282 11.03 20.94 18.68
C SER A 282 12.41 20.34 18.94
N TYR A 283 12.55 19.68 20.09
CA TYR A 283 13.70 18.86 20.40
C TYR A 283 13.32 17.38 20.42
N SER A 284 13.99 16.58 19.61
CA SER A 284 13.75 15.14 19.46
C SER A 284 14.84 14.31 20.11
N ILE A 285 14.44 13.34 20.90
CA ILE A 285 15.33 12.33 21.50
C ILE A 285 14.84 10.95 21.08
N GLY A 286 15.56 10.29 20.19
CA GLY A 286 15.33 8.89 19.83
C GLY A 286 16.30 7.98 20.56
N PHE A 287 15.85 6.91 21.20
CA PHE A 287 16.69 6.00 21.95
C PHE A 287 16.19 4.55 21.92
N ASP A 288 17.05 3.62 22.34
CA ASP A 288 16.71 2.23 22.57
C ASP A 288 17.04 1.82 24.00
N LEU A 289 16.35 0.83 24.54
CA LEU A 289 16.61 0.26 25.86
C LEU A 289 17.10 -1.18 25.71
N LYS A 290 18.28 -1.44 26.24
CA LYS A 290 18.88 -2.79 26.30
C LYS A 290 18.59 -3.43 27.64
N GLY A 291 17.87 -4.55 27.63
CA GLY A 291 17.50 -5.32 28.80
C GLY A 291 16.48 -6.40 28.48
N ASP A 292 15.92 -7.00 29.52
CA ASP A 292 14.79 -7.90 29.36
C ASP A 292 13.54 -7.18 28.83
N LYS A 293 12.80 -7.81 27.90
CA LYS A 293 11.61 -7.21 27.26
C LYS A 293 10.58 -6.69 28.28
N LYS A 294 10.41 -7.38 29.42
CA LYS A 294 9.48 -6.99 30.45
C LYS A 294 9.96 -5.74 31.20
N SER A 295 11.23 -5.70 31.55
CA SER A 295 11.87 -4.54 32.20
C SER A 295 11.89 -3.31 31.30
N CYS A 296 12.23 -3.47 30.01
CA CYS A 296 12.15 -2.39 29.04
C CYS A 296 10.72 -1.84 28.93
N LYS A 297 9.72 -2.73 28.88
CA LYS A 297 8.32 -2.32 28.83
C LYS A 297 7.89 -1.55 30.08
N GLN A 298 8.29 -2.00 31.26
CA GLN A 298 8.00 -1.31 32.53
C GLN A 298 8.61 0.10 32.58
N ALA A 299 9.87 0.24 32.14
CA ALA A 299 10.51 1.55 32.04
C ALA A 299 9.75 2.50 31.09
N LEU A 300 9.38 2.01 29.90
CA LEU A 300 8.66 2.80 28.91
C LEU A 300 7.24 3.17 29.35
N GLU A 301 6.52 2.29 30.07
CA GLU A 301 5.22 2.58 30.68
C GLU A 301 5.33 3.68 31.75
N ALA A 302 6.36 3.62 32.59
CA ALA A 302 6.65 4.65 33.60
C ALA A 302 6.99 6.00 32.96
N MET A 303 7.83 5.99 31.90
CA MET A 303 8.13 7.19 31.12
C MET A 303 6.87 7.77 30.46
N GLN A 304 6.02 6.94 29.87
CA GLN A 304 4.76 7.38 29.25
C GLN A 304 3.83 8.08 30.22
N ILE A 305 3.73 7.60 31.46
CA ILE A 305 2.91 8.24 32.51
C ILE A 305 3.47 9.62 32.83
N LYS A 306 4.79 9.72 33.06
CA LYS A 306 5.44 10.99 33.42
C LYS A 306 5.40 12.03 32.31
N PHE A 307 5.62 11.61 31.08
CA PHE A 307 5.56 12.50 29.92
C PHE A 307 4.12 12.92 29.59
N GLY A 308 3.14 12.02 29.84
CA GLY A 308 1.72 12.31 29.62
C GLY A 308 1.13 13.40 30.54
N GLU A 309 1.81 13.79 31.60
CA GLU A 309 1.44 14.90 32.47
C GLU A 309 1.74 16.27 31.81
N ASN A 310 2.60 16.32 30.80
CA ASN A 310 2.98 17.52 30.08
C ASN A 310 2.54 17.49 28.61
N THR A 311 1.56 18.31 28.27
CA THR A 311 1.00 18.38 26.89
C THR A 311 2.01 18.83 25.82
N ASN A 312 3.14 19.39 26.25
CA ASN A 312 4.21 19.84 25.37
C ASN A 312 5.22 18.70 25.03
N ILE A 313 5.00 17.49 25.58
CA ILE A 313 5.88 16.34 25.37
C ILE A 313 5.10 15.23 24.66
N ASN A 314 5.56 14.87 23.48
CA ASN A 314 5.09 13.70 22.74
C ASN A 314 6.02 12.52 23.00
N PHE A 315 5.47 11.40 23.49
CA PHE A 315 6.21 10.18 23.68
C PHE A 315 5.65 9.04 22.85
N GLU A 316 6.49 8.41 22.07
CA GLU A 316 6.15 7.24 21.27
C GLU A 316 7.11 6.08 21.55
N SER A 317 6.57 4.87 21.62
CA SER A 317 7.38 3.66 21.78
C SER A 317 6.84 2.52 20.92
N ARG A 318 7.75 1.87 20.20
CA ARG A 318 7.46 0.67 19.42
C ARG A 318 6.89 -0.45 20.30
N ILE A 319 7.51 -0.71 21.47
CA ILE A 319 7.11 -1.78 22.40
C ILE A 319 5.70 -1.54 22.93
N LEU A 320 5.36 -0.31 23.30
CA LEU A 320 4.04 0.02 23.83
C LEU A 320 2.96 0.02 22.75
N SER A 321 3.30 0.44 21.54
CA SER A 321 2.39 0.51 20.39
C SER A 321 2.17 -0.86 19.72
N GLU A 322 3.09 -1.81 19.89
CA GLU A 322 3.06 -3.13 19.24
C GLU A 322 1.69 -3.80 19.35
N LYS A 323 1.10 -3.84 20.54
CA LYS A 323 -0.21 -4.47 20.78
C LYS A 323 -1.34 -3.82 19.99
N SER A 324 -1.37 -2.49 19.92
CA SER A 324 -2.41 -1.74 19.18
C SER A 324 -2.29 -1.97 17.68
N PHE A 325 -1.06 -2.00 17.16
CA PHE A 325 -0.79 -2.31 15.76
C PHE A 325 -1.22 -3.73 15.40
N TYR A 326 -0.83 -4.74 16.21
CA TYR A 326 -1.29 -6.12 16.01
C TYR A 326 -2.80 -6.26 16.07
N SER A 327 -3.48 -5.52 16.94
CA SER A 327 -4.94 -5.51 17.03
C SER A 327 -5.56 -4.91 15.76
N LEU A 328 -5.06 -3.78 15.28
CA LEU A 328 -5.57 -3.10 14.08
C LEU A 328 -5.38 -3.94 12.82
N TYR A 329 -4.14 -4.33 12.54
CA TYR A 329 -3.81 -5.08 11.33
C TYR A 329 -4.31 -6.53 11.38
N GLY A 330 -4.39 -7.13 12.57
CA GLY A 330 -5.05 -8.41 12.80
C GLY A 330 -6.55 -8.34 12.50
N SER A 331 -7.20 -7.21 12.80
CA SER A 331 -8.60 -6.97 12.43
C SER A 331 -8.77 -6.86 10.92
N PHE A 332 -7.88 -6.17 10.22
CA PHE A 332 -7.89 -6.13 8.74
C PHE A 332 -7.68 -7.51 8.14
N PHE A 333 -6.75 -8.30 8.70
CA PHE A 333 -6.53 -9.69 8.28
C PHE A 333 -7.80 -10.53 8.47
N PHE A 334 -8.44 -10.46 9.62
CA PHE A 334 -9.68 -11.18 9.91
C PHE A 334 -10.81 -10.80 8.94
N ILE A 335 -11.03 -9.50 8.73
CA ILE A 335 -12.05 -8.99 7.81
C ILE A 335 -11.74 -9.45 6.37
N GLY A 336 -10.48 -9.38 5.96
CA GLY A 336 -10.05 -9.80 4.63
C GLY A 336 -10.27 -11.29 4.38
N ILE A 337 -9.93 -12.15 5.34
CA ILE A 337 -10.21 -13.60 5.26
C ILE A 337 -11.71 -13.88 5.23
N TYR A 338 -12.48 -13.21 6.09
CA TYR A 338 -13.94 -13.38 6.17
C TYR A 338 -14.63 -12.99 4.84
N LEU A 339 -14.34 -11.80 4.33
CA LEU A 339 -14.88 -11.34 3.04
C LEU A 339 -14.38 -12.18 1.86
N GLY A 340 -13.08 -12.55 1.88
CA GLY A 340 -12.50 -13.44 0.90
C GLY A 340 -13.24 -14.78 0.86
N MET A 341 -13.53 -15.38 2.02
CA MET A 341 -14.29 -16.63 2.12
C MET A 341 -15.72 -16.47 1.56
N MET A 342 -16.41 -15.36 1.85
CA MET A 342 -17.73 -15.09 1.28
C MET A 342 -17.68 -15.01 -0.25
N PHE A 343 -16.70 -14.32 -0.81
CA PHE A 343 -16.54 -14.24 -2.28
C PHE A 343 -16.16 -15.60 -2.89
N VAL A 344 -15.36 -16.40 -2.20
CA VAL A 344 -15.06 -17.78 -2.61
C VAL A 344 -16.33 -18.61 -2.68
N ILE A 345 -17.18 -18.58 -1.64
CA ILE A 345 -18.46 -19.29 -1.61
C ILE A 345 -19.35 -18.82 -2.77
N ALA A 346 -19.49 -17.51 -2.97
CA ALA A 346 -20.27 -16.97 -4.09
C ALA A 346 -19.73 -17.46 -5.45
N THR A 347 -18.40 -17.46 -5.64
CA THR A 347 -17.75 -17.95 -6.85
C THR A 347 -18.06 -19.43 -7.07
N VAL A 348 -17.94 -20.27 -6.05
CA VAL A 348 -18.25 -21.72 -6.12
C VAL A 348 -19.72 -21.96 -6.50
N LEU A 349 -20.65 -21.22 -5.90
CA LEU A 349 -22.07 -21.34 -6.20
C LEU A 349 -22.36 -20.94 -7.66
N ILE A 350 -21.81 -19.83 -8.14
CA ILE A 350 -22.00 -19.40 -9.53
C ILE A 350 -21.43 -20.46 -10.48
N ILE A 351 -20.24 -20.99 -10.21
CA ILE A 351 -19.60 -22.04 -10.99
C ILE A 351 -20.48 -23.30 -11.01
N TYR A 352 -20.93 -23.75 -9.85
CA TYR A 352 -21.73 -24.95 -9.71
C TYR A 352 -23.04 -24.88 -10.48
N TYR A 353 -23.85 -23.85 -10.24
CA TYR A 353 -25.14 -23.69 -10.92
C TYR A 353 -24.96 -23.50 -12.43
N LYS A 354 -23.92 -22.79 -12.84
CA LYS A 354 -23.60 -22.62 -14.25
C LYS A 354 -23.26 -23.93 -14.93
N GLN A 355 -22.43 -24.77 -14.31
CA GLN A 355 -22.08 -26.07 -14.89
C GLN A 355 -23.29 -27.01 -14.98
N ILE A 356 -24.17 -27.00 -14.00
CA ILE A 356 -25.42 -27.80 -14.06
C ILE A 356 -26.28 -27.31 -15.23
N SER A 357 -26.53 -26.01 -15.34
CA SER A 357 -27.34 -25.45 -16.44
C SER A 357 -26.74 -25.78 -17.80
N GLU A 358 -25.43 -25.58 -17.98
CA GLU A 358 -24.74 -25.94 -19.24
C GLU A 358 -24.79 -27.44 -19.51
N GLY A 359 -24.74 -28.28 -18.48
CA GLY A 359 -24.85 -29.73 -18.61
C GLY A 359 -26.19 -30.17 -19.24
N TYR A 360 -27.29 -29.58 -18.79
CA TYR A 360 -28.63 -29.86 -19.39
C TYR A 360 -28.73 -29.35 -20.81
N ASP A 361 -28.26 -28.17 -21.11
CA ASP A 361 -28.29 -27.57 -22.46
C ASP A 361 -27.41 -28.40 -23.43
N ASP A 362 -26.29 -28.86 -23.01
CA ASP A 362 -25.35 -29.64 -23.81
C ASP A 362 -25.81 -31.09 -24.03
N LYS A 363 -26.56 -31.68 -23.12
CA LYS A 363 -27.12 -33.01 -23.26
C LYS A 363 -27.87 -33.22 -24.58
N GLU A 364 -28.75 -32.28 -24.92
CA GLU A 364 -29.51 -32.33 -26.15
C GLU A 364 -28.62 -32.14 -27.40
N ARG A 365 -27.64 -31.24 -27.32
CA ARG A 365 -26.68 -31.01 -28.40
C ARG A 365 -25.81 -32.22 -28.68
N PHE A 366 -25.38 -32.93 -27.67
CA PHE A 366 -24.55 -34.14 -27.83
C PHE A 366 -25.30 -35.27 -28.41
N LYS A 367 -26.58 -35.45 -28.07
CA LYS A 367 -27.46 -36.39 -28.76
C LYS A 367 -27.55 -36.12 -30.27
N ILE A 368 -27.66 -34.82 -30.64
CA ILE A 368 -27.69 -34.41 -32.05
C ILE A 368 -26.34 -34.72 -32.73
N MET A 369 -25.22 -34.37 -32.14
CA MET A 369 -23.88 -34.59 -32.69
C MET A 369 -23.60 -36.11 -32.89
N GLN A 370 -24.05 -36.95 -31.98
CA GLN A 370 -23.95 -38.42 -32.14
C GLN A 370 -24.80 -38.96 -33.29
N LYS A 371 -26.02 -38.40 -33.49
CA LYS A 371 -26.87 -38.72 -34.62
C LYS A 371 -26.27 -38.34 -35.98
N VAL A 372 -25.43 -37.30 -36.01
CA VAL A 372 -24.70 -36.86 -37.21
C VAL A 372 -23.41 -37.61 -37.46
N GLY A 373 -23.06 -38.60 -36.61
CA GLY A 373 -21.96 -39.51 -36.83
C GLY A 373 -20.68 -39.27 -36.00
N MET A 374 -20.69 -38.31 -35.02
CA MET A 374 -19.58 -38.14 -34.11
C MET A 374 -19.51 -39.31 -33.11
N SER A 375 -18.33 -39.88 -32.91
CA SER A 375 -18.11 -40.93 -31.91
C SER A 375 -18.22 -40.33 -30.48
N LYS A 376 -18.64 -41.14 -29.51
CA LYS A 376 -18.71 -40.77 -28.10
C LYS A 376 -17.38 -40.19 -27.57
N ARG A 377 -16.24 -40.68 -28.07
CA ARG A 377 -14.90 -40.24 -27.67
C ARG A 377 -14.56 -38.85 -28.21
N GLU A 378 -14.94 -38.54 -29.43
CA GLU A 378 -14.75 -37.21 -30.03
C GLU A 378 -15.65 -36.17 -29.36
N VAL A 379 -16.90 -36.50 -29.12
CA VAL A 379 -17.83 -35.67 -28.34
C VAL A 379 -17.25 -35.35 -26.98
N LYS A 380 -16.82 -36.38 -26.21
CA LYS A 380 -16.24 -36.19 -24.86
C LYS A 380 -14.98 -35.33 -24.88
N ARG A 381 -14.12 -35.46 -25.89
CA ARG A 381 -12.90 -34.64 -26.03
C ARG A 381 -13.23 -33.17 -26.38
N ALA A 382 -14.20 -32.96 -27.26
CA ALA A 382 -14.66 -31.60 -27.63
C ALA A 382 -15.26 -30.89 -26.40
N ILE A 383 -16.10 -31.57 -25.63
CA ILE A 383 -16.67 -31.07 -24.38
C ILE A 383 -15.55 -30.69 -23.41
N HIS A 384 -14.66 -31.59 -23.11
CA HIS A 384 -13.61 -31.37 -22.11
C HIS A 384 -12.78 -30.15 -22.43
N SER A 385 -12.36 -29.98 -23.70
CA SER A 385 -11.62 -28.80 -24.15
C SER A 385 -12.40 -27.51 -24.02
N GLN A 386 -13.68 -27.51 -24.34
CA GLN A 386 -14.54 -26.31 -24.26
C GLN A 386 -14.81 -25.93 -22.81
N VAL A 387 -15.19 -26.89 -21.96
CA VAL A 387 -15.49 -26.65 -20.54
C VAL A 387 -14.25 -26.14 -19.83
N LEU A 388 -13.09 -26.77 -20.07
CA LEU A 388 -11.81 -26.36 -19.46
C LEU A 388 -11.48 -24.92 -19.86
N SER A 389 -11.55 -24.57 -21.15
CA SER A 389 -11.24 -23.22 -21.64
C SER A 389 -12.16 -22.15 -21.06
N VAL A 390 -13.48 -22.41 -21.04
CA VAL A 390 -14.48 -21.48 -20.50
C VAL A 390 -14.31 -21.32 -18.99
N PHE A 391 -13.91 -22.38 -18.29
CA PHE A 391 -13.76 -22.36 -16.84
C PHE A 391 -12.51 -21.62 -16.38
N PHE A 392 -11.35 -21.87 -16.99
CA PHE A 392 -10.09 -21.24 -16.57
C PHE A 392 -9.87 -19.84 -17.17
N LEU A 393 -10.63 -19.43 -18.19
CA LEU A 393 -10.51 -18.09 -18.75
C LEU A 393 -10.77 -16.97 -17.73
N PRO A 394 -11.84 -17.03 -16.90
CA PRO A 394 -12.06 -16.02 -15.85
C PRO A 394 -10.92 -15.95 -14.84
N LEU A 395 -10.35 -17.09 -14.43
CA LEU A 395 -9.22 -17.13 -13.52
C LEU A 395 -7.97 -16.50 -14.14
N GLY A 396 -7.66 -16.83 -15.41
CA GLY A 396 -6.54 -16.23 -16.13
C GLY A 396 -6.66 -14.72 -16.25
N VAL A 397 -7.87 -14.20 -16.54
CA VAL A 397 -8.15 -12.77 -16.58
C VAL A 397 -8.05 -12.15 -15.19
N ALA A 398 -8.53 -12.83 -14.13
CA ALA A 398 -8.41 -12.35 -12.75
C ALA A 398 -6.94 -12.22 -12.32
N ILE A 399 -6.09 -13.18 -12.63
CA ILE A 399 -4.65 -13.12 -12.37
C ILE A 399 -4.01 -11.95 -13.14
N LEU A 400 -4.41 -11.74 -14.39
CA LEU A 400 -3.94 -10.58 -15.18
C LEU A 400 -4.37 -9.25 -14.54
N HIS A 401 -5.62 -9.16 -14.04
CA HIS A 401 -6.10 -7.98 -13.31
C HIS A 401 -5.26 -7.69 -12.08
N VAL A 402 -4.93 -8.71 -11.28
CA VAL A 402 -4.06 -8.56 -10.10
C VAL A 402 -2.66 -8.11 -10.50
N ALA A 403 -2.07 -8.71 -11.54
CA ALA A 403 -0.74 -8.33 -12.02
C ALA A 403 -0.68 -6.87 -12.50
N VAL A 404 -1.70 -6.40 -13.23
CA VAL A 404 -1.76 -5.00 -13.68
C VAL A 404 -2.09 -4.04 -12.54
N ALA A 405 -2.88 -4.46 -11.55
CA ALA A 405 -3.21 -3.66 -10.38
C ALA A 405 -2.07 -3.61 -9.34
N PHE A 406 -1.08 -4.50 -9.43
CA PHE A 406 0.00 -4.65 -8.45
C PHE A 406 0.69 -3.32 -8.08
N PRO A 407 1.11 -2.44 -9.04
CA PRO A 407 1.74 -1.16 -8.70
C PRO A 407 0.82 -0.18 -7.95
N VAL A 408 -0.50 -0.30 -8.11
CA VAL A 408 -1.46 0.51 -7.38
C VAL A 408 -1.66 -0.03 -5.97
N MET A 409 -1.71 -1.36 -5.86
CA MET A 409 -1.83 -2.05 -4.57
C MET A 409 -0.60 -1.77 -3.69
N THR A 410 0.63 -1.71 -4.25
CA THR A 410 1.83 -1.33 -3.50
C THR A 410 1.72 0.08 -2.93
N LYS A 411 1.19 1.04 -3.70
CA LYS A 411 0.96 2.41 -3.21
C LYS A 411 -0.07 2.47 -2.09
N LEU A 412 -1.14 1.68 -2.18
CA LEU A 412 -2.15 1.61 -1.12
C LEU A 412 -1.59 0.99 0.17
N LEU A 413 -0.77 -0.05 0.05
CA LEU A 413 -0.09 -0.66 1.19
C LEU A 413 0.96 0.28 1.80
N ALA A 414 1.60 1.08 0.98
CA ALA A 414 2.53 2.12 1.41
C ALA A 414 1.85 3.17 2.31
N VAL A 415 0.59 3.56 2.03
CA VAL A 415 -0.20 4.42 2.95
C VAL A 415 -0.38 3.78 4.34
N LEU A 416 -0.36 2.45 4.40
CA LEU A 416 -0.42 1.67 5.64
C LEU A 416 0.98 1.31 6.19
N ASN A 417 2.02 2.03 5.77
CA ASN A 417 3.43 1.84 6.14
C ASN A 417 4.05 0.49 5.73
N LEU A 418 3.44 -0.26 4.83
CA LEU A 418 4.05 -1.45 4.23
C LEU A 418 4.75 -1.07 2.91
N ALA A 419 6.06 -0.83 2.99
CA ALA A 419 6.90 -0.46 1.85
C ALA A 419 7.68 -1.64 1.24
N ASN A 420 7.57 -2.84 1.82
CA ASN A 420 8.27 -4.03 1.36
C ASN A 420 7.55 -4.66 0.16
N GLU A 421 7.88 -4.18 -1.06
CA GLU A 421 7.30 -4.67 -2.30
C GLU A 421 7.61 -6.15 -2.56
N THR A 422 8.79 -6.63 -2.14
CA THR A 422 9.20 -8.03 -2.29
C THR A 422 8.29 -8.95 -1.49
N LEU A 423 8.07 -8.63 -0.21
CA LEU A 423 7.15 -9.38 0.66
C LEU A 423 5.73 -9.40 0.06
N PHE A 424 5.26 -8.25 -0.45
CA PHE A 424 3.95 -8.17 -1.07
C PHE A 424 3.87 -9.03 -2.34
N ALA A 425 4.91 -9.04 -3.18
CA ALA A 425 4.97 -9.89 -4.37
C ALA A 425 4.95 -11.38 -4.02
N GLU A 426 5.70 -11.80 -3.01
CA GLU A 426 5.72 -13.18 -2.52
C GLU A 426 4.35 -13.60 -1.97
N CYS A 427 3.75 -12.80 -1.09
CA CYS A 427 2.40 -13.06 -0.56
C CYS A 427 1.34 -13.12 -1.67
N THR A 428 1.45 -12.25 -2.67
CA THR A 428 0.54 -12.24 -3.83
C THR A 428 0.71 -13.51 -4.67
N ALA A 429 1.95 -13.90 -4.97
CA ALA A 429 2.24 -15.12 -5.72
C ALA A 429 1.71 -16.39 -5.01
N VAL A 430 1.96 -16.49 -3.70
CA VAL A 430 1.44 -17.60 -2.88
C VAL A 430 -0.09 -17.60 -2.89
N SER A 431 -0.74 -16.46 -2.70
CA SER A 431 -2.20 -16.33 -2.74
C SER A 431 -2.79 -16.76 -4.08
N VAL A 432 -2.15 -16.39 -5.19
CA VAL A 432 -2.56 -16.80 -6.55
C VAL A 432 -2.44 -18.31 -6.70
N VAL A 433 -1.34 -18.92 -6.26
CA VAL A 433 -1.14 -20.39 -6.36
C VAL A 433 -2.17 -21.12 -5.52
N VAL A 434 -2.37 -20.72 -4.26
CA VAL A 434 -3.35 -21.34 -3.35
C VAL A 434 -4.77 -21.25 -3.94
N PHE A 435 -5.14 -20.06 -4.43
CA PHE A 435 -6.45 -19.85 -5.04
C PHE A 435 -6.61 -20.66 -6.33
N ALA A 436 -5.59 -20.75 -7.18
CA ALA A 436 -5.63 -21.55 -8.42
C ALA A 436 -5.79 -23.05 -8.14
N VAL A 437 -5.10 -23.57 -7.12
CA VAL A 437 -5.27 -24.98 -6.68
C VAL A 437 -6.70 -25.20 -6.16
N PHE A 438 -7.20 -24.32 -5.29
CA PHE A 438 -8.57 -24.40 -4.81
C PHE A 438 -9.59 -24.36 -5.97
N TYR A 439 -9.41 -23.43 -6.91
CA TYR A 439 -10.25 -23.27 -8.09
C TYR A 439 -10.23 -24.54 -8.97
N ALA A 440 -9.07 -25.18 -9.14
CA ALA A 440 -8.94 -26.45 -9.86
C ALA A 440 -9.67 -27.60 -9.14
N ILE A 441 -9.66 -27.64 -7.81
CA ILE A 441 -10.42 -28.63 -7.02
C ILE A 441 -11.93 -28.43 -7.24
N VAL A 442 -12.41 -27.18 -7.16
CA VAL A 442 -13.83 -26.84 -7.43
C VAL A 442 -14.22 -27.28 -8.84
N TYR A 443 -13.35 -27.02 -9.83
CA TYR A 443 -13.56 -27.48 -11.19
C TYR A 443 -13.70 -29.01 -11.25
N GLY A 444 -12.78 -29.76 -10.62
CA GLY A 444 -12.81 -31.22 -10.63
C GLY A 444 -14.11 -31.82 -10.06
N VAL A 445 -14.59 -31.20 -8.95
CA VAL A 445 -15.85 -31.62 -8.31
C VAL A 445 -17.06 -31.32 -9.21
N THR A 446 -17.13 -30.10 -9.71
CA THR A 446 -18.28 -29.64 -10.51
C THR A 446 -18.29 -30.28 -11.91
N ALA A 447 -17.13 -30.55 -12.51
CA ALA A 447 -17.04 -31.23 -13.78
C ALA A 447 -17.56 -32.70 -13.69
N LYS A 448 -17.39 -33.36 -12.55
CA LYS A 448 -17.94 -34.72 -12.33
C LYS A 448 -19.47 -34.70 -12.43
N GLU A 449 -20.15 -33.72 -11.82
CA GLU A 449 -21.61 -33.58 -11.92
C GLU A 449 -22.06 -33.23 -13.33
N TYR A 450 -21.34 -32.33 -14.02
CA TYR A 450 -21.59 -32.05 -15.42
C TYR A 450 -21.56 -33.30 -16.30
N TYR A 451 -20.51 -34.11 -16.17
CA TYR A 451 -20.40 -35.38 -16.96
C TYR A 451 -21.51 -36.38 -16.62
N ARG A 452 -22.01 -36.39 -15.37
CA ARG A 452 -23.13 -37.24 -14.97
C ARG A 452 -24.44 -36.81 -15.63
N ILE A 453 -24.63 -35.52 -15.88
CA ILE A 453 -25.83 -35.00 -16.55
C ILE A 453 -25.81 -35.29 -18.06
N VAL A 454 -24.65 -35.14 -18.68
CA VAL A 454 -24.47 -35.25 -20.15
C VAL A 454 -24.43 -36.69 -20.64
N ASN A 455 -23.94 -37.64 -19.83
CA ASN A 455 -23.94 -39.07 -20.17
C ASN A 455 -25.28 -39.69 -19.83
#